data_27998fb8da1ca62e043b859c91881b13
#
_entry.id   27998fb8da1ca62e043b859c91881b13
#
_cell.length_a   1.000
_cell.length_b   1.000
_cell.length_c   1.000
_cell.angle_alpha   90.00
_cell.angle_beta   90.00
_cell.angle_gamma   90.00
#
_symmetry.space_group_name_H-M   'P 1'
#
loop_
_entity.id
_entity.type
_entity.pdbx_description
1 polymer ?
#
loop_
_entity_poly.entity_id
_entity_poly.type
_entity_poly.pdbx_seq_one_letter_code
_entity_poly.pdbx_strand_id
1 'polypeptide(L)'
;MFAVLRRFARNFGIQSCSIRRICTSASKRKDDFYDVTIIGGGMVGSSLACALGMESSLSELKVLVLEAGPDKHYVLPSKYENRVSSITPGSKNLLESLGAWDHICNMRMKPYKRMHVWDACGDGHIAFDTSQDVSSTTEMAYIVENSVITAALDKQLKLLDQNVEVKYNARIKNVIPPDPIWNMDQPEHNPWAGVELDDGSVIHSRLLVGADGVRSTVRGVMDTKYLTWSYGQFGVVATLELGEITENIVAWQKFLPTGPMALLPLSENMSSLVWTTTTEHAKTLVNLPEDAFIDAVNNGFWEDLDRSPVVETASKIGQAISSLFQPGGTLSGTQIPPSASKLVEGSRAMFPLGLGHSSHYVQPRIALVGDAAHRIHPLAGQGVNLGFGDVTSLTNMILQAVDHGQDIGNVVHLQEYETERQRAVVPMIVATDLLNRLFSTSSILPVAARTAGLLATNALMPLKEQIISFARN
;
A
#
# COMPACT_ATOMS: atom_id res chain seq x y z
N MET A 1 37.36 11.19 31.15
CA MET A 1 35.97 11.60 31.35
C MET A 1 35.19 10.67 32.29
N PHE A 2 35.41 9.36 32.30
CA PHE A 2 34.75 8.41 33.21
C PHE A 2 35.17 8.49 34.70
N ALA A 3 36.35 9.02 35.03
CA ALA A 3 36.81 9.13 36.41
C ALA A 3 36.21 10.33 37.16
N VAL A 4 35.73 11.35 36.47
CA VAL A 4 35.14 12.57 37.07
C VAL A 4 33.67 12.33 37.46
N LEU A 5 32.96 11.52 36.71
CA LEU A 5 31.55 11.18 36.99
C LEU A 5 31.39 10.25 38.22
N ARG A 6 32.39 9.40 38.53
CA ARG A 6 32.38 8.56 39.73
C ARG A 6 32.59 9.34 41.03
N ARG A 7 33.16 10.53 40.97
CA ARG A 7 33.38 11.38 42.17
C ARG A 7 32.15 12.23 42.51
N PHE A 8 31.30 12.54 41.52
CA PHE A 8 30.07 13.31 41.74
C PHE A 8 28.94 12.45 42.36
N ALA A 9 28.89 11.16 42.02
CA ALA A 9 27.84 10.26 42.53
C ALA A 9 28.00 9.90 44.04
N ARG A 10 29.18 10.08 44.62
CA ARG A 10 29.43 9.80 46.06
C ARG A 10 28.95 10.89 47.00
N ASN A 11 28.73 12.11 46.52
CA ASN A 11 28.38 13.26 47.40
C ASN A 11 26.88 13.52 47.54
N PHE A 12 26.02 12.77 46.82
CA PHE A 12 24.55 12.99 46.83
C PHE A 12 23.77 11.76 47.30
N GLY A 13 24.29 10.91 48.14
CA GLY A 13 23.51 9.90 48.89
C GLY A 13 22.47 9.09 48.10
N ILE A 14 22.61 8.98 46.76
CA ILE A 14 21.72 8.19 45.94
C ILE A 14 22.15 6.74 46.04
N GLN A 15 21.41 5.98 46.83
CA GLN A 15 21.59 4.54 46.94
C GLN A 15 21.49 3.87 45.57
N SER A 16 22.60 3.25 45.15
CA SER A 16 22.76 2.51 43.90
C SER A 16 21.96 1.18 43.86
N CYS A 17 20.79 1.14 44.45
CA CYS A 17 20.06 -0.12 44.68
C CYS A 17 18.92 -0.42 43.66
N SER A 18 18.53 0.53 42.82
CA SER A 18 17.37 0.33 41.95
C SER A 18 17.68 -0.17 40.51
N ILE A 19 18.89 0.13 40.00
CA ILE A 19 19.23 -0.22 38.61
C ILE A 19 19.56 -1.71 38.43
N ARG A 20 20.10 -2.37 39.48
CA ARG A 20 20.42 -3.81 39.43
C ARG A 20 19.21 -4.75 39.57
N ARG A 21 18.06 -4.27 40.10
CA ARG A 21 16.85 -5.12 40.22
C ARG A 21 16.00 -5.21 38.95
N ILE A 22 16.13 -4.25 38.08
CA ILE A 22 15.42 -4.30 36.75
C ILE A 22 16.03 -5.36 35.82
N CYS A 23 17.34 -5.61 35.96
CA CYS A 23 18.02 -6.64 35.14
C CYS A 23 17.89 -8.07 35.67
N THR A 24 17.48 -8.30 36.92
CA THR A 24 17.50 -9.66 37.52
C THR A 24 16.18 -10.41 37.50
N SER A 25 15.05 -9.74 37.20
CA SER A 25 13.78 -10.43 36.94
C SER A 25 13.65 -10.97 35.50
N ALA A 26 14.53 -10.55 34.60
CA ALA A 26 14.57 -10.98 33.20
C ALA A 26 15.19 -12.38 32.98
N SER A 27 15.78 -13.01 34.02
CA SER A 27 16.57 -14.24 33.82
C SER A 27 15.77 -15.57 33.69
N LYS A 28 14.45 -15.52 33.69
CA LYS A 28 13.61 -16.72 33.52
C LYS A 28 12.73 -16.76 32.25
N ARG A 29 12.83 -15.73 31.36
CA ARG A 29 12.01 -15.67 30.13
C ARG A 29 12.90 -15.41 28.90
N LYS A 30 13.96 -16.18 28.71
CA LYS A 30 14.95 -15.93 27.65
C LYS A 30 14.47 -16.30 26.25
N ASP A 31 13.44 -17.13 26.13
CA ASP A 31 13.01 -17.70 24.84
C ASP A 31 11.76 -17.01 24.23
N ASP A 32 11.06 -16.14 24.98
CA ASP A 32 9.81 -15.50 24.55
C ASP A 32 9.91 -13.95 24.48
N PHE A 33 11.10 -13.38 24.29
CA PHE A 33 11.29 -11.94 24.23
C PHE A 33 12.06 -11.50 22.97
N TYR A 34 11.47 -10.54 22.24
CA TYR A 34 12.02 -9.97 21.01
C TYR A 34 12.13 -8.46 21.13
N ASP A 35 13.03 -7.85 20.35
CA ASP A 35 13.10 -6.39 20.27
C ASP A 35 11.94 -5.84 19.44
N VAL A 36 11.66 -6.47 18.30
CA VAL A 36 10.51 -6.13 17.44
C VAL A 36 9.71 -7.38 17.13
N THR A 37 8.39 -7.34 17.39
CA THR A 37 7.45 -8.37 16.93
C THR A 37 6.50 -7.77 15.90
N ILE A 38 6.47 -8.33 14.69
CA ILE A 38 5.63 -7.91 13.58
C ILE A 38 4.48 -8.90 13.42
N ILE A 39 3.25 -8.42 13.51
CA ILE A 39 2.05 -9.22 13.36
C ILE A 39 1.54 -9.11 11.94
N GLY A 40 1.65 -10.20 11.18
CA GLY A 40 1.28 -10.31 9.76
C GLY A 40 2.49 -10.38 8.83
N GLY A 41 2.67 -11.50 8.16
CA GLY A 41 3.70 -11.78 7.14
C GLY A 41 3.24 -11.42 5.72
N GLY A 42 2.35 -10.42 5.56
CA GLY A 42 1.97 -9.90 4.26
C GLY A 42 3.06 -9.01 3.64
N MET A 43 2.78 -8.41 2.47
CA MET A 43 3.76 -7.59 1.74
C MET A 43 4.43 -6.52 2.63
N VAL A 44 3.66 -5.79 3.43
CA VAL A 44 4.18 -4.70 4.27
C VAL A 44 4.96 -5.23 5.47
N GLY A 45 4.42 -6.23 6.20
CA GLY A 45 5.09 -6.80 7.37
C GLY A 45 6.39 -7.53 7.02
N SER A 46 6.39 -8.30 5.92
CA SER A 46 7.61 -8.96 5.42
C SER A 46 8.65 -7.95 4.93
N SER A 47 8.23 -6.85 4.28
CA SER A 47 9.16 -5.78 3.90
C SER A 47 9.79 -5.10 5.10
N LEU A 48 9.00 -4.84 6.16
CA LEU A 48 9.55 -4.28 7.40
C LEU A 48 10.56 -5.22 8.04
N ALA A 49 10.26 -6.52 8.10
CA ALA A 49 11.18 -7.51 8.64
C ALA A 49 12.48 -7.59 7.84
N CYS A 50 12.40 -7.56 6.49
CA CYS A 50 13.57 -7.49 5.62
C CYS A 50 14.38 -6.22 5.88
N ALA A 51 13.72 -5.05 5.98
CA ALA A 51 14.39 -3.77 6.22
C ALA A 51 15.16 -3.78 7.54
N LEU A 52 14.55 -4.27 8.61
CA LEU A 52 15.19 -4.37 9.92
C LEU A 52 16.32 -5.41 9.92
N GLY A 53 16.15 -6.53 9.23
CA GLY A 53 17.15 -7.61 9.18
C GLY A 53 18.36 -7.31 8.30
N MET A 54 18.22 -6.45 7.29
CA MET A 54 19.32 -6.07 6.39
C MET A 54 20.14 -4.88 6.90
N GLU A 55 19.59 -4.09 7.80
CA GLU A 55 20.28 -2.91 8.32
C GLU A 55 21.37 -3.31 9.33
N SER A 56 22.63 -3.09 8.98
CA SER A 56 23.79 -3.52 9.76
C SER A 56 23.80 -2.94 11.17
N SER A 57 23.35 -1.69 11.33
CA SER A 57 23.25 -1.03 12.64
C SER A 57 22.16 -1.64 13.54
N LEU A 58 21.26 -2.45 12.97
CA LEU A 58 20.17 -3.14 13.68
C LEU A 58 20.43 -4.65 13.86
N SER A 59 21.62 -5.15 13.51
CA SER A 59 21.96 -6.58 13.53
C SER A 59 21.86 -7.24 14.92
N GLU A 60 21.93 -6.46 16.00
CA GLU A 60 21.75 -6.92 17.37
C GLU A 60 20.26 -7.08 17.77
N LEU A 61 19.32 -6.52 16.99
CA LEU A 61 17.91 -6.60 17.27
C LEU A 61 17.36 -7.99 16.86
N LYS A 62 16.60 -8.60 17.77
CA LYS A 62 15.83 -9.81 17.49
C LYS A 62 14.47 -9.44 16.95
N VAL A 63 14.21 -9.76 15.69
CA VAL A 63 12.94 -9.50 15.00
C VAL A 63 12.16 -10.80 14.85
N LEU A 64 10.89 -10.79 15.23
CA LEU A 64 9.95 -11.90 15.04
C LEU A 64 8.81 -11.47 14.11
N VAL A 65 8.52 -12.28 13.12
CA VAL A 65 7.31 -12.17 12.29
C VAL A 65 6.34 -13.28 12.67
N LEU A 66 5.10 -12.91 13.02
CA LEU A 66 4.02 -13.85 13.30
C LEU A 66 3.07 -13.91 12.10
N GLU A 67 3.06 -15.01 11.39
CA GLU A 67 2.19 -15.26 10.24
C GLU A 67 1.14 -16.34 10.56
N ALA A 68 -0.13 -16.01 10.38
CA ALA A 68 -1.23 -16.92 10.67
C ALA A 68 -1.36 -18.06 9.66
N GLY A 69 -0.84 -17.86 8.44
CA GLY A 69 -0.81 -18.83 7.38
C GLY A 69 0.33 -19.85 7.54
N PRO A 70 0.27 -20.98 6.81
CA PRO A 70 1.36 -21.94 6.79
C PRO A 70 2.57 -21.44 5.99
N ASP A 71 3.76 -21.96 6.30
CA ASP A 71 4.92 -21.82 5.40
C ASP A 71 4.59 -22.51 4.07
N LYS A 72 4.57 -21.74 2.99
CA LYS A 72 4.26 -22.25 1.65
C LYS A 72 5.49 -22.12 0.77
N HIS A 73 5.91 -23.24 0.22
CA HIS A 73 6.84 -23.18 -0.89
C HIS A 73 6.11 -22.62 -2.11
N TYR A 74 6.39 -21.36 -2.45
CA TYR A 74 5.75 -20.71 -3.60
C TYR A 74 6.35 -21.23 -4.91
N VAL A 75 5.48 -21.77 -5.75
CA VAL A 75 5.77 -22.12 -7.13
C VAL A 75 4.98 -21.19 -8.03
N LEU A 76 5.67 -20.50 -8.93
CA LEU A 76 5.02 -19.56 -9.84
C LEU A 76 4.00 -20.28 -10.73
N PRO A 77 2.71 -19.96 -10.64
CA PRO A 77 1.70 -20.62 -11.47
C PRO A 77 1.86 -20.19 -12.93
N SER A 78 1.48 -21.08 -13.86
CA SER A 78 1.47 -20.75 -15.29
C SER A 78 0.44 -19.67 -15.64
N LYS A 79 -0.72 -19.67 -14.97
CA LYS A 79 -1.76 -18.65 -15.10
C LYS A 79 -1.41 -17.45 -14.22
N TYR A 80 -1.74 -16.23 -14.69
CA TYR A 80 -1.65 -15.02 -13.89
C TYR A 80 -2.76 -14.97 -12.84
N GLU A 81 -2.42 -14.48 -11.66
CA GLU A 81 -3.40 -14.18 -10.62
C GLU A 81 -4.14 -12.87 -10.90
N ASN A 82 -5.33 -12.75 -10.32
CA ASN A 82 -6.18 -11.57 -10.50
C ASN A 82 -5.90 -10.44 -9.49
N ARG A 83 -5.03 -10.68 -8.49
CA ARG A 83 -4.61 -9.68 -7.51
C ARG A 83 -3.24 -9.16 -7.89
N VAL A 84 -3.22 -7.94 -8.38
CA VAL A 84 -2.00 -7.25 -8.79
C VAL A 84 -1.88 -5.92 -8.09
N SER A 85 -0.65 -5.44 -7.96
CA SER A 85 -0.32 -4.10 -7.49
C SER A 85 0.48 -3.36 -8.53
N SER A 86 0.27 -2.06 -8.63
CA SER A 86 1.09 -1.14 -9.41
C SER A 86 2.19 -0.61 -8.50
N ILE A 87 3.40 -1.10 -8.68
CA ILE A 87 4.57 -0.75 -7.88
C ILE A 87 5.19 0.51 -8.47
N THR A 88 5.23 1.59 -7.68
CA THR A 88 5.85 2.86 -8.09
C THR A 88 7.38 2.74 -8.11
N PRO A 89 8.09 3.64 -8.81
CA PRO A 89 9.56 3.68 -8.76
C PRO A 89 10.12 3.82 -7.34
N GLY A 90 9.48 4.60 -6.47
CA GLY A 90 9.85 4.70 -5.05
C GLY A 90 9.74 3.37 -4.31
N SER A 91 8.64 2.66 -4.49
CA SER A 91 8.44 1.32 -3.91
C SER A 91 9.38 0.26 -4.51
N LYS A 92 9.68 0.37 -5.82
CA LYS A 92 10.69 -0.47 -6.47
C LYS A 92 12.06 -0.28 -5.82
N ASN A 93 12.48 0.97 -5.59
CA ASN A 93 13.77 1.27 -4.96
C ASN A 93 13.84 0.66 -3.53
N LEU A 94 12.76 0.71 -2.76
CA LEU A 94 12.70 -0.01 -1.50
C LEU A 94 12.90 -1.51 -1.71
N LEU A 95 12.12 -2.16 -2.59
CA LEU A 95 12.22 -3.59 -2.85
C LEU A 95 13.62 -4.00 -3.37
N GLU A 96 14.31 -3.13 -4.11
CA GLU A 96 15.71 -3.30 -4.51
C GLU A 96 16.63 -3.26 -3.30
N SER A 97 16.49 -2.26 -2.42
CA SER A 97 17.31 -2.16 -1.21
C SER A 97 17.10 -3.35 -0.26
N LEU A 98 15.92 -3.97 -0.30
CA LEU A 98 15.60 -5.18 0.44
C LEU A 98 16.09 -6.47 -0.24
N GLY A 99 16.70 -6.40 -1.43
CA GLY A 99 17.10 -7.58 -2.21
C GLY A 99 15.94 -8.39 -2.81
N ALA A 100 14.70 -7.93 -2.65
CA ALA A 100 13.51 -8.63 -3.12
C ALA A 100 13.22 -8.39 -4.62
N TRP A 101 13.70 -7.28 -5.19
CA TRP A 101 13.38 -6.90 -6.56
C TRP A 101 13.93 -7.89 -7.60
N ASP A 102 15.15 -8.38 -7.43
CA ASP A 102 15.73 -9.39 -8.32
C ASP A 102 14.93 -10.70 -8.32
N HIS A 103 14.38 -11.07 -7.17
CA HIS A 103 13.47 -12.22 -7.09
C HIS A 103 12.18 -11.98 -7.87
N ILE A 104 11.62 -10.76 -7.83
CA ILE A 104 10.44 -10.38 -8.62
C ILE A 104 10.75 -10.45 -10.10
N CYS A 105 11.85 -9.85 -10.55
CA CYS A 105 12.27 -9.86 -11.95
C CYS A 105 12.49 -11.29 -12.49
N ASN A 106 13.05 -12.18 -11.68
CA ASN A 106 13.27 -13.57 -12.05
C ASN A 106 11.97 -14.42 -12.07
N MET A 107 10.88 -13.93 -11.50
CA MET A 107 9.56 -14.54 -11.62
C MET A 107 8.79 -13.91 -12.77
N ARG A 108 8.07 -12.83 -12.52
CA ARG A 108 7.44 -12.03 -13.57
C ARG A 108 6.94 -10.68 -13.06
N MET A 109 7.06 -9.67 -13.90
CA MET A 109 6.48 -8.35 -13.74
C MET A 109 6.34 -7.69 -15.11
N LYS A 110 5.49 -6.68 -15.25
CA LYS A 110 5.37 -5.91 -16.49
C LYS A 110 5.51 -4.43 -16.20
N PRO A 111 6.55 -3.75 -16.72
CA PRO A 111 6.65 -2.29 -16.68
C PRO A 111 5.64 -1.66 -17.63
N TYR A 112 5.13 -0.48 -17.29
CA TYR A 112 4.39 0.36 -18.21
C TYR A 112 4.93 1.79 -18.23
N LYS A 113 4.82 2.45 -19.38
CA LYS A 113 5.40 3.76 -19.65
C LYS A 113 4.37 4.85 -19.83
N ARG A 114 3.14 4.47 -20.13
CA ARG A 114 2.05 5.39 -20.42
C ARG A 114 0.81 5.03 -19.63
N MET A 115 0.04 6.04 -19.25
CA MET A 115 -1.26 5.88 -18.64
C MET A 115 -2.26 6.81 -19.35
N HIS A 116 -3.33 6.24 -19.85
CA HIS A 116 -4.44 6.97 -20.46
C HIS A 116 -5.65 6.92 -19.55
N VAL A 117 -6.16 8.09 -19.21
CA VAL A 117 -7.34 8.26 -18.35
C VAL A 117 -8.37 9.11 -19.08
N TRP A 118 -9.62 8.65 -19.16
CA TRP A 118 -10.71 9.41 -19.75
C TRP A 118 -12.05 9.21 -19.04
N ASP A 119 -12.98 10.11 -19.29
CA ASP A 119 -14.32 10.12 -18.72
C ASP A 119 -15.34 9.60 -19.76
N ALA A 120 -16.16 8.63 -19.40
CA ALA A 120 -17.22 8.11 -20.26
C ALA A 120 -18.35 9.12 -20.53
N CYS A 121 -18.55 10.10 -19.64
CA CYS A 121 -19.62 11.09 -19.74
C CYS A 121 -19.23 12.38 -20.48
N GLY A 122 -17.95 12.52 -20.89
CA GLY A 122 -17.45 13.73 -21.55
C GLY A 122 -16.16 13.48 -22.32
N ASP A 123 -15.63 14.53 -22.99
CA ASP A 123 -14.37 14.46 -23.75
C ASP A 123 -13.12 14.65 -22.85
N GLY A 124 -13.31 14.66 -21.53
CA GLY A 124 -12.22 14.83 -20.60
C GLY A 124 -11.25 13.64 -20.67
N HIS A 125 -10.00 13.92 -21.03
CA HIS A 125 -8.94 12.92 -21.06
C HIS A 125 -7.62 13.51 -20.58
N ILE A 126 -6.76 12.66 -20.03
CA ILE A 126 -5.39 12.98 -19.69
C ILE A 126 -4.51 11.78 -20.05
N ALA A 127 -3.41 12.05 -20.72
CA ALA A 127 -2.39 11.05 -21.02
C ALA A 127 -1.10 11.40 -20.29
N PHE A 128 -0.60 10.48 -19.52
CA PHE A 128 0.72 10.53 -18.89
C PHE A 128 1.67 9.68 -19.74
N ASP A 129 2.82 10.23 -20.11
CA ASP A 129 3.83 9.56 -20.90
C ASP A 129 5.22 9.92 -20.37
N THR A 130 5.95 8.92 -19.91
CA THR A 130 7.32 9.08 -19.39
C THR A 130 8.38 8.83 -20.45
N SER A 131 8.00 8.36 -21.63
CA SER A 131 8.94 8.05 -22.72
C SER A 131 9.63 9.28 -23.33
N GLN A 132 9.10 10.48 -23.06
CA GLN A 132 9.64 11.76 -23.55
C GLN A 132 10.62 12.42 -22.58
N ASP A 133 10.77 11.90 -21.37
CA ASP A 133 11.70 12.40 -20.36
C ASP A 133 13.13 11.94 -20.65
N VAL A 134 13.96 12.85 -21.15
CA VAL A 134 15.36 12.58 -21.51
C VAL A 134 16.25 12.27 -20.30
N SER A 135 15.77 12.48 -19.08
CA SER A 135 16.58 12.45 -17.85
C SER A 135 16.29 11.29 -16.89
N SER A 136 15.33 10.40 -17.17
CA SER A 136 14.93 9.39 -16.19
C SER A 136 14.71 8.00 -16.81
N THR A 137 14.96 6.97 -16.00
CA THR A 137 14.45 5.62 -16.22
C THR A 137 12.96 5.69 -16.51
N THR A 138 12.60 5.21 -17.61
CA THR A 138 11.49 5.49 -18.47
C THR A 138 10.18 4.85 -18.04
N GLU A 139 10.12 4.10 -16.96
CA GLU A 139 8.91 3.41 -16.52
C GLU A 139 8.10 4.29 -15.56
N MET A 140 6.77 4.27 -15.76
CA MET A 140 5.83 4.95 -14.85
C MET A 140 5.60 4.12 -13.58
N ALA A 141 5.39 2.83 -13.74
CA ALA A 141 5.31 1.85 -12.66
C ALA A 141 5.40 0.42 -13.22
N TYR A 142 5.29 -0.56 -12.33
CA TYR A 142 5.42 -1.99 -12.62
C TYR A 142 4.19 -2.73 -12.12
N ILE A 143 3.52 -3.49 -12.96
CA ILE A 143 2.43 -4.35 -12.54
C ILE A 143 3.01 -5.70 -12.09
N VAL A 144 2.76 -6.05 -10.83
CA VAL A 144 3.26 -7.27 -10.19
C VAL A 144 2.12 -7.95 -9.44
N GLU A 145 2.05 -9.27 -9.54
CA GLU A 145 1.10 -10.08 -8.76
C GLU A 145 1.46 -10.03 -7.27
N ASN A 146 0.47 -9.90 -6.41
CA ASN A 146 0.69 -9.78 -4.97
C ASN A 146 1.39 -11.01 -4.39
N SER A 147 1.10 -12.20 -4.90
CA SER A 147 1.77 -13.45 -4.53
C SER A 147 3.26 -13.47 -4.92
N VAL A 148 3.61 -12.88 -6.07
CA VAL A 148 5.00 -12.74 -6.51
C VAL A 148 5.79 -11.84 -5.56
N ILE A 149 5.20 -10.68 -5.16
CA ILE A 149 5.84 -9.78 -4.19
C ILE A 149 6.05 -10.49 -2.85
N THR A 150 4.99 -11.15 -2.35
CA THR A 150 5.07 -11.88 -1.07
C THR A 150 6.10 -13.00 -1.12
N ALA A 151 6.15 -13.77 -2.23
CA ALA A 151 7.12 -14.85 -2.40
C ALA A 151 8.56 -14.34 -2.52
N ALA A 152 8.77 -13.18 -3.15
CA ALA A 152 10.09 -12.55 -3.24
C ALA A 152 10.60 -12.13 -1.85
N LEU A 153 9.72 -11.51 -1.05
CA LEU A 153 10.03 -11.12 0.32
C LEU A 153 10.27 -12.33 1.23
N ASP A 154 9.47 -13.40 1.09
CA ASP A 154 9.67 -14.64 1.84
C ASP A 154 11.02 -15.30 1.51
N LYS A 155 11.43 -15.30 0.23
CA LYS A 155 12.77 -15.75 -0.16
C LYS A 155 13.86 -14.92 0.51
N GLN A 156 13.69 -13.61 0.55
CA GLN A 156 14.65 -12.72 1.18
C GLN A 156 14.72 -12.93 2.71
N LEU A 157 13.57 -13.09 3.37
CA LEU A 157 13.51 -13.38 4.81
C LEU A 157 14.26 -14.67 5.17
N LYS A 158 14.16 -15.71 4.34
CA LYS A 158 14.90 -16.96 4.54
C LYS A 158 16.42 -16.83 4.44
N LEU A 159 16.93 -15.73 3.89
CA LEU A 159 18.37 -15.40 3.88
C LEU A 159 18.79 -14.61 5.14
N LEU A 160 17.86 -14.13 5.93
CA LEU A 160 18.07 -13.28 7.11
C LEU A 160 17.81 -14.02 8.44
N ASP A 161 17.96 -15.34 8.45
CA ASP A 161 17.62 -16.23 9.56
C ASP A 161 18.44 -16.02 10.85
N GLN A 162 19.50 -15.22 10.81
CA GLN A 162 20.35 -14.94 11.97
C GLN A 162 19.71 -14.00 12.98
N ASN A 163 18.94 -13.00 12.52
CA ASN A 163 18.33 -11.96 13.36
C ASN A 163 16.83 -11.76 13.13
N VAL A 164 16.28 -12.40 12.11
CA VAL A 164 14.84 -12.38 11.79
C VAL A 164 14.27 -13.80 11.86
N GLU A 165 13.36 -14.02 12.78
CA GLU A 165 12.62 -15.27 12.90
C GLU A 165 11.22 -15.12 12.29
N VAL A 166 10.77 -16.07 11.48
CA VAL A 166 9.39 -16.12 10.97
C VAL A 166 8.68 -17.32 11.55
N LYS A 167 7.64 -17.10 12.34
CA LYS A 167 6.80 -18.15 12.92
C LYS A 167 5.50 -18.24 12.13
N TYR A 168 5.36 -19.29 11.34
CA TYR A 168 4.15 -19.61 10.57
C TYR A 168 3.13 -20.36 11.44
N ASN A 169 1.87 -20.41 10.98
CA ASN A 169 0.73 -20.97 11.72
C ASN A 169 0.54 -20.32 13.11
N ALA A 170 1.06 -19.12 13.30
CA ALA A 170 1.03 -18.35 14.54
C ALA A 170 -0.20 -17.43 14.58
N ARG A 171 -1.34 -17.99 14.90
CA ARG A 171 -2.57 -17.20 15.08
C ARG A 171 -2.55 -16.48 16.40
N ILE A 172 -2.90 -15.20 16.35
CA ILE A 172 -2.97 -14.34 17.53
C ILE A 172 -4.35 -14.48 18.15
N LYS A 173 -4.37 -14.78 19.45
CA LYS A 173 -5.57 -14.82 20.27
C LYS A 173 -5.86 -13.46 20.88
N ASN A 174 -4.81 -12.81 21.43
CA ASN A 174 -4.94 -11.51 22.08
C ASN A 174 -3.65 -10.69 21.98
N VAL A 175 -3.78 -9.38 22.05
CA VAL A 175 -2.67 -8.44 22.19
C VAL A 175 -2.71 -7.83 23.59
N ILE A 176 -1.59 -7.81 24.26
CA ILE A 176 -1.42 -7.32 25.62
C ILE A 176 -0.65 -5.99 25.55
N PRO A 177 -1.33 -4.84 25.74
CA PRO A 177 -0.63 -3.55 25.79
C PRO A 177 0.28 -3.47 27.02
N PRO A 178 1.32 -2.61 27.02
CA PRO A 178 2.14 -2.38 28.19
C PRO A 178 1.31 -1.73 29.30
N ASP A 179 1.67 -2.03 30.55
CA ASP A 179 1.05 -1.36 31.69
C ASP A 179 1.38 0.15 31.69
N PRO A 180 0.45 0.99 32.12
CA PRO A 180 0.68 2.42 32.21
C PRO A 180 1.89 2.76 33.13
N ILE A 181 2.67 3.76 32.75
CA ILE A 181 3.88 4.18 33.47
C ILE A 181 3.61 4.54 34.94
N TRP A 182 2.43 5.06 35.27
CA TRP A 182 2.05 5.40 36.65
C TRP A 182 1.88 4.20 37.57
N ASN A 183 1.91 2.98 37.06
CA ASN A 183 1.84 1.74 37.83
C ASN A 183 3.22 1.10 38.06
N MET A 184 4.32 1.82 37.81
CA MET A 184 5.71 1.29 37.91
C MET A 184 6.07 0.71 39.27
N ASP A 185 5.41 1.19 40.34
CA ASP A 185 5.71 0.73 41.73
C ASP A 185 5.00 -0.60 42.08
N GLN A 186 4.19 -1.14 41.19
CA GLN A 186 3.51 -2.41 41.40
C GLN A 186 4.45 -3.59 41.08
N PRO A 187 4.49 -4.63 41.92
CA PRO A 187 5.38 -5.79 41.72
C PRO A 187 5.13 -6.56 40.42
N GLU A 188 3.94 -6.45 39.88
CA GLU A 188 3.49 -7.16 38.68
C GLU A 188 3.53 -6.28 37.42
N HIS A 189 4.11 -5.06 37.50
CA HIS A 189 4.16 -4.12 36.37
C HIS A 189 4.88 -4.73 35.17
N ASN A 190 4.19 -4.79 34.03
CA ASN A 190 4.75 -5.25 32.75
C ASN A 190 4.93 -4.05 31.78
N PRO A 191 6.17 -3.56 31.59
CA PRO A 191 6.43 -2.42 30.71
C PRO A 191 6.45 -2.79 29.22
N TRP A 192 6.24 -4.06 28.85
CA TRP A 192 6.40 -4.56 27.49
C TRP A 192 5.07 -4.81 26.82
N ALA A 193 5.03 -4.62 25.50
CA ALA A 193 3.92 -5.12 24.70
C ALA A 193 4.00 -6.63 24.61
N GLY A 194 2.85 -7.30 24.57
CA GLY A 194 2.77 -8.76 24.49
C GLY A 194 1.75 -9.25 23.48
N VAL A 195 1.92 -10.51 23.06
CA VAL A 195 1.00 -11.23 22.18
C VAL A 195 0.77 -12.61 22.76
N GLU A 196 -0.50 -12.97 22.97
CA GLU A 196 -0.93 -14.33 23.29
C GLU A 196 -1.30 -15.04 22.00
N LEU A 197 -0.71 -16.21 21.74
CA LEU A 197 -1.04 -17.07 20.61
C LEU A 197 -2.15 -18.07 20.96
N ASP A 198 -2.75 -18.70 19.94
CA ASP A 198 -3.82 -19.69 20.13
C ASP A 198 -3.34 -20.92 20.95
N ASP A 199 -2.05 -21.24 20.92
CA ASP A 199 -1.43 -22.32 21.72
C ASP A 199 -1.22 -21.96 23.21
N GLY A 200 -1.58 -20.74 23.61
CA GLY A 200 -1.43 -20.20 24.95
C GLY A 200 -0.04 -19.64 25.26
N SER A 201 0.90 -19.69 24.35
CA SER A 201 2.21 -19.04 24.53
C SER A 201 2.07 -17.52 24.50
N VAL A 202 2.87 -16.82 25.30
CA VAL A 202 2.92 -15.36 25.37
C VAL A 202 4.30 -14.87 24.99
N ILE A 203 4.35 -14.00 23.99
CA ILE A 203 5.58 -13.39 23.48
C ILE A 203 5.57 -11.92 23.90
N HIS A 204 6.68 -11.43 24.44
CA HIS A 204 6.86 -10.03 24.81
C HIS A 204 7.84 -9.33 23.88
N SER A 205 7.64 -8.03 23.65
CA SER A 205 8.55 -7.24 22.80
C SER A 205 8.69 -5.79 23.24
N ARG A 206 9.82 -5.19 22.87
CA ARG A 206 10.06 -3.76 23.08
C ARG A 206 9.16 -2.92 22.19
N LEU A 207 8.94 -3.38 20.95
CA LEU A 207 8.02 -2.78 19.97
C LEU A 207 7.20 -3.86 19.29
N LEU A 208 5.88 -3.71 19.34
CA LEU A 208 4.91 -4.53 18.62
C LEU A 208 4.41 -3.76 17.40
N VAL A 209 4.49 -4.35 16.21
CA VAL A 209 4.04 -3.73 14.97
C VAL A 209 2.87 -4.50 14.39
N GLY A 210 1.72 -3.84 14.25
CA GLY A 210 0.54 -4.37 13.57
C GLY A 210 0.63 -4.18 12.05
N ALA A 211 0.87 -5.26 11.32
CA ALA A 211 0.83 -5.37 9.87
C ALA A 211 -0.26 -6.38 9.42
N ASP A 212 -1.27 -6.60 10.26
CA ASP A 212 -2.31 -7.63 10.17
C ASP A 212 -3.54 -7.20 9.34
N GLY A 213 -3.38 -6.13 8.57
CA GLY A 213 -4.30 -5.73 7.51
C GLY A 213 -5.59 -5.08 8.02
N VAL A 214 -6.60 -5.04 7.13
CA VAL A 214 -7.84 -4.28 7.32
C VAL A 214 -8.57 -4.61 8.63
N ARG A 215 -8.56 -5.88 9.04
CA ARG A 215 -9.19 -6.36 10.29
C ARG A 215 -8.19 -6.51 11.42
N SER A 216 -7.33 -5.51 11.58
CA SER A 216 -6.24 -5.52 12.54
C SER A 216 -6.71 -5.77 13.98
N THR A 217 -6.17 -6.83 14.57
CA THR A 217 -6.32 -7.15 16.00
C THR A 217 -5.51 -6.18 16.85
N VAL A 218 -4.31 -5.77 16.36
CA VAL A 218 -3.45 -4.81 17.05
C VAL A 218 -4.15 -3.47 17.19
N ARG A 219 -4.73 -2.96 16.09
CA ARG A 219 -5.54 -1.73 16.16
C ARG A 219 -6.71 -1.84 17.13
N GLY A 220 -7.30 -3.03 17.24
CA GLY A 220 -8.46 -3.28 18.11
C GLY A 220 -8.19 -3.09 19.61
N VAL A 221 -6.93 -3.17 20.05
CA VAL A 221 -6.54 -2.95 21.46
C VAL A 221 -5.99 -1.56 21.71
N MET A 222 -5.73 -0.79 20.64
CA MET A 222 -5.29 0.60 20.77
C MET A 222 -6.50 1.51 21.07
N ASP A 223 -6.29 2.50 21.94
CA ASP A 223 -7.28 3.58 22.16
C ASP A 223 -7.26 4.55 20.97
N THR A 224 -7.71 4.07 19.81
CA THR A 224 -7.74 4.83 18.57
C THR A 224 -9.10 4.74 17.90
N LYS A 225 -9.55 5.86 17.32
CA LYS A 225 -10.75 5.89 16.50
C LYS A 225 -10.40 5.43 15.09
N TYR A 226 -11.13 4.46 14.57
CA TYR A 226 -11.00 4.03 13.19
C TYR A 226 -12.13 4.62 12.36
N LEU A 227 -11.80 5.63 11.56
CA LEU A 227 -12.71 6.21 10.59
C LEU A 227 -12.84 5.24 9.41
N THR A 228 -14.03 4.75 9.16
CA THR A 228 -14.28 3.85 8.03
C THR A 228 -15.63 4.13 7.41
N TRP A 229 -15.72 4.01 6.10
CA TRP A 229 -16.99 3.96 5.37
C TRP A 229 -16.90 3.06 4.15
N SER A 230 -18.05 2.51 3.80
CA SER A 230 -18.22 1.75 2.57
C SER A 230 -18.69 2.69 1.46
N TYR A 231 -18.13 2.53 0.28
CA TYR A 231 -18.60 3.25 -0.90
C TYR A 231 -19.88 2.64 -1.52
N GLY A 232 -20.35 1.48 -1.01
CA GLY A 232 -21.42 0.71 -1.66
C GLY A 232 -20.99 0.15 -3.02
N GLN A 233 -19.70 0.13 -3.29
CA GLN A 233 -19.09 -0.32 -4.54
C GLN A 233 -18.25 -1.58 -4.30
N PHE A 234 -18.12 -2.37 -5.38
CA PHE A 234 -17.24 -3.53 -5.44
C PHE A 234 -16.24 -3.35 -6.59
N GLY A 235 -15.02 -3.83 -6.38
CA GLY A 235 -14.05 -4.05 -7.43
C GLY A 235 -14.24 -5.45 -8.01
N VAL A 236 -14.58 -5.54 -9.29
CA VAL A 236 -14.54 -6.79 -10.06
C VAL A 236 -13.16 -6.89 -10.68
N VAL A 237 -12.47 -7.98 -10.46
CA VAL A 237 -11.14 -8.27 -11.01
C VAL A 237 -11.20 -9.49 -11.90
N ALA A 238 -10.42 -9.47 -12.98
CA ALA A 238 -10.27 -10.60 -13.88
C ALA A 238 -8.93 -10.51 -14.62
N THR A 239 -8.40 -11.64 -15.05
CA THR A 239 -7.27 -11.70 -15.98
C THR A 239 -7.80 -11.99 -17.37
N LEU A 240 -7.44 -11.16 -18.34
CA LEU A 240 -7.93 -11.17 -19.70
C LEU A 240 -6.81 -11.45 -20.69
N GLU A 241 -7.08 -12.27 -21.68
CA GLU A 241 -6.28 -12.39 -22.89
C GLU A 241 -6.73 -11.32 -23.89
N LEU A 242 -5.78 -10.62 -24.50
CA LEU A 242 -6.05 -9.57 -25.49
C LEU A 242 -6.18 -10.17 -26.88
N GLY A 243 -7.02 -9.56 -27.72
CA GLY A 243 -7.22 -9.96 -29.11
C GLY A 243 -6.02 -9.66 -30.00
N GLU A 244 -5.17 -8.74 -29.59
CA GLU A 244 -4.00 -8.31 -30.34
C GLU A 244 -2.75 -8.42 -29.46
N ILE A 245 -1.66 -8.95 -30.05
CA ILE A 245 -0.35 -8.95 -29.39
C ILE A 245 0.28 -7.59 -29.65
N THR A 246 0.57 -6.86 -28.57
CA THR A 246 1.20 -5.53 -28.60
C THR A 246 2.33 -5.47 -27.58
N GLU A 247 3.11 -4.40 -27.56
CA GLU A 247 4.07 -4.17 -26.48
C GLU A 247 3.39 -4.11 -25.10
N ASN A 248 2.09 -3.78 -25.07
CA ASN A 248 1.25 -3.67 -23.88
C ASN A 248 1.95 -2.89 -22.73
N ILE A 249 2.32 -1.64 -23.03
CA ILE A 249 3.04 -0.74 -22.12
C ILE A 249 2.18 0.43 -21.64
N VAL A 250 0.86 0.33 -21.81
CA VAL A 250 -0.09 1.36 -21.45
C VAL A 250 -1.06 0.84 -20.38
N ALA A 251 -1.20 1.56 -19.29
CA ALA A 251 -2.28 1.38 -18.32
C ALA A 251 -3.48 2.22 -18.80
N TRP A 252 -4.61 1.56 -18.99
CA TRP A 252 -5.85 2.19 -19.46
C TRP A 252 -6.81 2.36 -18.30
N GLN A 253 -7.43 3.54 -18.18
CA GLN A 253 -8.42 3.80 -17.14
C GLN A 253 -9.57 4.66 -17.69
N LYS A 254 -10.78 4.15 -17.65
CA LYS A 254 -12.00 4.86 -17.99
C LYS A 254 -12.87 5.07 -16.76
N PHE A 255 -13.30 6.29 -16.53
CA PHE A 255 -14.26 6.60 -15.48
C PHE A 255 -15.69 6.45 -16.01
N LEU A 256 -16.38 5.43 -15.50
CA LEU A 256 -17.81 5.22 -15.74
C LEU A 256 -18.61 5.85 -14.59
N PRO A 257 -19.91 6.15 -14.78
CA PRO A 257 -20.75 6.72 -13.72
C PRO A 257 -20.86 5.85 -12.47
N THR A 258 -20.61 4.55 -12.59
CA THR A 258 -20.65 3.58 -11.49
C THR A 258 -19.29 3.43 -10.77
N GLY A 259 -18.22 3.97 -11.36
CA GLY A 259 -16.86 3.88 -10.87
C GLY A 259 -15.84 3.63 -12.00
N PRO A 260 -14.54 3.69 -11.70
CA PRO A 260 -13.49 3.48 -12.70
C PRO A 260 -13.35 2.03 -13.15
N MET A 261 -12.94 1.88 -14.40
CA MET A 261 -12.57 0.63 -15.02
C MET A 261 -11.16 0.75 -15.56
N ALA A 262 -10.25 -0.14 -15.15
CA ALA A 262 -8.85 -0.11 -15.54
C ALA A 262 -8.43 -1.43 -16.18
N LEU A 263 -7.54 -1.33 -17.19
CA LEU A 263 -6.88 -2.46 -17.83
C LEU A 263 -5.38 -2.26 -17.67
N LEU A 264 -4.74 -3.16 -16.92
CA LEU A 264 -3.35 -3.06 -16.49
C LEU A 264 -2.51 -4.15 -17.19
N PRO A 265 -1.35 -3.83 -17.79
CA PRO A 265 -0.57 -4.80 -18.56
C PRO A 265 0.07 -5.86 -17.66
N LEU A 266 -0.02 -7.13 -18.06
CA LEU A 266 0.65 -8.27 -17.41
C LEU A 266 1.71 -8.90 -18.31
N SER A 267 1.42 -8.99 -19.59
CA SER A 267 2.36 -9.44 -20.63
C SER A 267 1.98 -8.80 -21.96
N GLU A 268 2.56 -9.22 -23.05
CA GLU A 268 2.26 -8.70 -24.40
C GLU A 268 0.81 -8.95 -24.85
N ASN A 269 0.21 -10.02 -24.34
CA ASN A 269 -1.15 -10.43 -24.70
C ASN A 269 -2.08 -10.63 -23.50
N MET A 270 -1.63 -10.29 -22.27
CA MET A 270 -2.42 -10.45 -21.04
C MET A 270 -2.55 -9.13 -20.30
N SER A 271 -3.73 -8.88 -19.76
CA SER A 271 -3.99 -7.72 -18.89
C SER A 271 -4.87 -8.08 -17.71
N SER A 272 -4.68 -7.36 -16.61
CA SER A 272 -5.54 -7.42 -15.43
C SER A 272 -6.64 -6.35 -15.55
N LEU A 273 -7.88 -6.77 -15.44
CA LEU A 273 -9.03 -5.90 -15.31
C LEU A 273 -9.27 -5.57 -13.83
N VAL A 274 -9.51 -4.30 -13.54
CA VAL A 274 -10.04 -3.82 -12.25
C VAL A 274 -11.25 -2.92 -12.56
N TRP A 275 -12.45 -3.39 -12.30
CA TRP A 275 -13.70 -2.67 -12.60
C TRP A 275 -14.44 -2.32 -11.31
N THR A 276 -14.40 -1.08 -10.90
CA THR A 276 -15.21 -0.57 -9.78
C THR A 276 -16.64 -0.30 -10.25
N THR A 277 -17.61 -0.87 -9.54
CA THR A 277 -19.02 -0.66 -9.88
C THR A 277 -19.93 -0.89 -8.66
N THR A 278 -21.25 -0.72 -8.83
CA THR A 278 -22.25 -0.96 -7.79
C THR A 278 -22.30 -2.42 -7.37
N THR A 279 -22.81 -2.70 -6.17
CA THR A 279 -22.93 -4.08 -5.66
C THR A 279 -23.74 -4.99 -6.55
N GLU A 280 -24.86 -4.49 -7.09
CA GLU A 280 -25.76 -5.25 -7.96
C GLU A 280 -25.08 -5.57 -9.30
N HIS A 281 -24.46 -4.57 -9.92
CA HIS A 281 -23.77 -4.75 -11.20
C HIS A 281 -22.53 -5.67 -11.04
N ALA A 282 -21.77 -5.56 -9.95
CA ALA A 282 -20.65 -6.45 -9.68
C ALA A 282 -21.09 -7.92 -9.57
N LYS A 283 -22.20 -8.18 -8.86
CA LYS A 283 -22.79 -9.54 -8.79
C LYS A 283 -23.23 -10.05 -10.16
N THR A 284 -23.83 -9.20 -10.98
CA THR A 284 -24.19 -9.54 -12.36
C THR A 284 -22.94 -9.90 -13.16
N LEU A 285 -21.93 -9.05 -13.20
CA LEU A 285 -20.69 -9.25 -13.94
C LEU A 285 -19.98 -10.57 -13.57
N VAL A 286 -19.90 -10.90 -12.27
CA VAL A 286 -19.23 -12.13 -11.82
C VAL A 286 -19.98 -13.38 -12.26
N ASN A 287 -21.28 -13.31 -12.47
CA ASN A 287 -22.12 -14.44 -12.87
C ASN A 287 -22.41 -14.53 -14.38
N LEU A 288 -21.98 -13.56 -15.19
CA LEU A 288 -22.15 -13.62 -16.65
C LEU A 288 -21.41 -14.82 -17.25
N PRO A 289 -21.93 -15.42 -18.34
CA PRO A 289 -21.14 -16.29 -19.21
C PRO A 289 -19.86 -15.57 -19.70
N GLU A 290 -18.84 -16.32 -20.08
CA GLU A 290 -17.54 -15.76 -20.47
C GLU A 290 -17.69 -14.75 -21.63
N ASP A 291 -18.35 -15.15 -22.71
CA ASP A 291 -18.53 -14.28 -23.90
C ASP A 291 -19.27 -12.98 -23.55
N ALA A 292 -20.34 -13.08 -22.76
CA ALA A 292 -21.11 -11.90 -22.35
C ALA A 292 -20.31 -10.99 -21.40
N PHE A 293 -19.39 -11.56 -20.58
CA PHE A 293 -18.49 -10.77 -19.74
C PHE A 293 -17.45 -10.04 -20.60
N ILE A 294 -16.86 -10.69 -21.59
CA ILE A 294 -15.91 -10.07 -22.53
C ILE A 294 -16.60 -8.94 -23.31
N ASP A 295 -17.81 -9.18 -23.81
CA ASP A 295 -18.60 -8.13 -24.47
C ASP A 295 -18.85 -6.94 -23.54
N ALA A 296 -19.24 -7.20 -22.29
CA ALA A 296 -19.45 -6.14 -21.29
C ALA A 296 -18.16 -5.33 -21.01
N VAL A 297 -17.00 -6.01 -20.97
CA VAL A 297 -15.69 -5.34 -20.80
C VAL A 297 -15.38 -4.46 -22.01
N ASN A 298 -15.49 -4.99 -23.23
CA ASN A 298 -15.20 -4.25 -24.46
C ASN A 298 -16.15 -3.06 -24.62
N ASN A 299 -17.44 -3.24 -24.40
CA ASN A 299 -18.43 -2.17 -24.44
C ASN A 299 -18.14 -1.11 -23.37
N GLY A 300 -17.76 -1.53 -22.15
CA GLY A 300 -17.37 -0.61 -21.09
C GLY A 300 -16.22 0.33 -21.48
N PHE A 301 -15.24 -0.18 -22.24
CA PHE A 301 -14.13 0.65 -22.74
C PHE A 301 -14.46 1.45 -23.98
N TRP A 302 -15.26 0.92 -24.90
CA TRP A 302 -15.43 1.50 -26.25
C TRP A 302 -16.70 2.31 -26.45
N GLU A 303 -17.76 1.96 -25.72
CA GLU A 303 -19.02 2.72 -25.87
C GLU A 303 -18.92 4.06 -25.15
N ASP A 304 -19.28 5.11 -25.84
CA ASP A 304 -19.51 6.43 -25.27
C ASP A 304 -20.96 6.55 -24.81
N LEU A 305 -21.13 7.17 -23.62
CA LEU A 305 -22.46 7.47 -23.10
C LEU A 305 -23.05 8.73 -23.78
N ASP A 306 -24.38 8.79 -23.88
CA ASP A 306 -25.07 9.97 -24.39
C ASP A 306 -24.68 11.24 -23.60
N ARG A 307 -24.28 12.28 -24.32
CA ARG A 307 -23.78 13.53 -23.76
C ARG A 307 -24.88 14.60 -23.76
N SER A 308 -24.94 15.36 -22.66
CA SER A 308 -25.82 16.53 -22.63
C SER A 308 -25.19 17.73 -23.33
N PRO A 309 -26.01 18.69 -23.89
CA PRO A 309 -25.48 19.90 -24.52
C PRO A 309 -24.57 20.76 -23.64
N VAL A 310 -24.74 20.71 -22.30
CA VAL A 310 -23.89 21.43 -21.34
C VAL A 310 -22.51 20.81 -21.27
N VAL A 311 -22.42 19.49 -21.32
CA VAL A 311 -21.14 18.75 -21.34
C VAL A 311 -20.39 19.02 -22.65
N GLU A 312 -21.09 19.06 -23.80
CA GLU A 312 -20.50 19.44 -25.07
C GLU A 312 -19.94 20.88 -25.06
N THR A 313 -20.65 21.79 -24.39
CA THR A 313 -20.18 23.16 -24.25
C THR A 313 -18.94 23.23 -23.36
N ALA A 314 -18.92 22.48 -22.24
CA ALA A 314 -17.74 22.39 -21.36
C ALA A 314 -16.54 21.77 -22.09
N SER A 315 -16.75 20.76 -22.94
CA SER A 315 -15.72 20.16 -23.80
C SER A 315 -15.14 21.19 -24.77
N LYS A 316 -15.97 21.99 -25.43
CA LYS A 316 -15.51 23.07 -26.33
C LYS A 316 -14.68 24.12 -25.61
N ILE A 317 -15.08 24.53 -24.41
CA ILE A 317 -14.32 25.45 -23.57
C ILE A 317 -12.97 24.83 -23.16
N GLY A 318 -12.96 23.59 -22.71
CA GLY A 318 -11.75 22.88 -22.35
C GLY A 318 -10.78 22.72 -23.52
N GLN A 319 -11.28 22.38 -24.71
CA GLN A 319 -10.50 22.31 -25.94
C GLN A 319 -9.92 23.68 -26.34
N ALA A 320 -10.70 24.76 -26.21
CA ALA A 320 -10.23 26.12 -26.47
C ALA A 320 -9.10 26.50 -25.50
N ILE A 321 -9.20 26.17 -24.22
CA ILE A 321 -8.14 26.36 -23.24
C ILE A 321 -6.91 25.53 -23.63
N SER A 322 -7.07 24.25 -23.97
CA SER A 322 -5.98 23.38 -24.38
C SER A 322 -5.22 23.93 -25.60
N SER A 323 -5.93 24.46 -26.60
CA SER A 323 -5.33 25.02 -27.80
C SER A 323 -4.52 26.31 -27.56
N LEU A 324 -4.81 27.05 -26.49
CA LEU A 324 -4.02 28.22 -26.08
C LEU A 324 -2.66 27.84 -25.50
N PHE A 325 -2.57 26.69 -24.84
CA PHE A 325 -1.34 26.22 -24.20
C PHE A 325 -0.52 25.24 -25.06
N GLN A 326 -1.12 24.64 -26.08
CA GLN A 326 -0.45 23.75 -27.04
C GLN A 326 -0.82 24.15 -28.49
N PRO A 327 -0.33 25.28 -29.00
CA PRO A 327 -0.58 25.67 -30.38
C PRO A 327 0.14 24.69 -31.34
N GLY A 328 -0.64 23.92 -32.09
CA GLY A 328 -0.13 22.93 -33.05
C GLY A 328 -0.07 21.48 -32.56
N GLY A 329 -0.54 21.19 -31.34
CA GLY A 329 -0.80 19.84 -30.89
C GLY A 329 -1.90 19.24 -31.75
N THR A 330 -1.54 18.40 -32.74
CA THR A 330 -2.49 17.46 -33.33
C THR A 330 -3.15 16.73 -32.16
N LEU A 331 -4.48 16.77 -32.11
CA LEU A 331 -5.25 15.82 -31.31
C LEU A 331 -4.78 14.44 -31.75
N SER A 332 -3.78 13.91 -31.06
CA SER A 332 -3.32 12.54 -31.27
C SER A 332 -4.57 11.69 -31.08
N GLY A 333 -4.98 11.02 -32.14
CA GLY A 333 -6.24 10.27 -32.13
C GLY A 333 -6.33 9.47 -30.85
N THR A 334 -7.47 9.50 -30.20
CA THR A 334 -7.70 8.83 -28.91
C THR A 334 -7.30 7.36 -29.12
N GLN A 335 -6.15 6.97 -28.55
CA GLN A 335 -5.78 5.56 -28.61
C GLN A 335 -6.86 4.78 -27.85
N ILE A 336 -7.36 3.74 -28.47
CA ILE A 336 -8.37 2.85 -27.90
C ILE A 336 -7.63 1.70 -27.22
N PRO A 337 -8.05 1.24 -26.02
CA PRO A 337 -7.46 0.06 -25.40
C PRO A 337 -7.65 -1.17 -26.30
N PRO A 338 -6.72 -2.15 -26.23
CA PRO A 338 -6.83 -3.39 -26.97
C PRO A 338 -8.11 -4.14 -26.57
N SER A 339 -8.67 -4.91 -27.50
CA SER A 339 -9.84 -5.73 -27.21
C SER A 339 -9.51 -6.87 -26.26
N ALA A 340 -10.39 -7.16 -25.31
CA ALA A 340 -10.38 -8.42 -24.59
C ALA A 340 -10.98 -9.51 -25.50
N SER A 341 -10.29 -10.64 -25.64
CA SER A 341 -10.73 -11.78 -26.45
C SER A 341 -11.17 -12.98 -25.62
N LYS A 342 -10.57 -13.15 -24.43
CA LYS A 342 -10.83 -14.32 -23.58
C LYS A 342 -10.64 -14.01 -22.11
N LEU A 343 -11.43 -14.67 -21.26
CA LEU A 343 -11.26 -14.66 -19.82
C LEU A 343 -10.38 -15.81 -19.37
N VAL A 344 -9.38 -15.55 -18.54
CA VAL A 344 -8.63 -16.65 -17.89
C VAL A 344 -9.54 -17.33 -16.88
N GLU A 345 -9.75 -18.62 -17.05
CA GLU A 345 -10.63 -19.43 -16.22
C GLU A 345 -10.26 -19.32 -14.74
N GLY A 346 -11.26 -19.07 -13.87
CA GLY A 346 -11.09 -18.95 -12.42
C GLY A 346 -10.49 -17.62 -11.95
N SER A 347 -10.15 -16.70 -12.87
CA SER A 347 -9.54 -15.42 -12.50
C SER A 347 -10.56 -14.34 -12.07
N ARG A 348 -11.85 -14.51 -12.39
CA ARG A 348 -12.88 -13.52 -12.11
C ARG A 348 -13.33 -13.59 -10.65
N ALA A 349 -13.23 -12.47 -9.94
CA ALA A 349 -13.65 -12.32 -8.55
C ALA A 349 -14.14 -10.91 -8.26
N MET A 350 -14.78 -10.70 -7.11
CA MET A 350 -15.15 -9.37 -6.64
C MET A 350 -14.80 -9.19 -5.15
N PHE A 351 -14.52 -7.94 -4.74
CA PHE A 351 -14.28 -7.59 -3.35
C PHE A 351 -14.87 -6.23 -2.99
N PRO A 352 -15.31 -6.02 -1.73
CA PRO A 352 -15.91 -4.77 -1.30
C PRO A 352 -14.86 -3.66 -1.21
N LEU A 353 -15.24 -2.47 -1.67
CA LEU A 353 -14.42 -1.27 -1.58
C LEU A 353 -14.81 -0.43 -0.36
N GLY A 354 -13.83 0.16 0.27
CA GLY A 354 -14.04 1.01 1.44
C GLY A 354 -12.79 1.80 1.75
N LEU A 355 -12.98 2.82 2.57
CA LEU A 355 -11.91 3.62 3.15
C LEU A 355 -11.78 3.26 4.62
N GLY A 356 -10.57 3.33 5.14
CA GLY A 356 -10.27 3.19 6.55
C GLY A 356 -9.08 4.03 6.95
N HIS A 357 -9.16 4.71 8.08
CA HIS A 357 -8.07 5.51 8.62
C HIS A 357 -8.10 5.52 10.14
N SER A 358 -6.99 5.12 10.76
CA SER A 358 -6.81 5.18 12.20
C SER A 358 -6.44 6.60 12.62
N SER A 359 -7.08 7.14 13.67
CA SER A 359 -6.73 8.48 14.17
C SER A 359 -5.33 8.54 14.77
N HIS A 360 -4.83 7.41 15.28
CA HIS A 360 -3.48 7.22 15.77
C HIS A 360 -2.88 5.96 15.17
N TYR A 361 -1.63 6.04 14.75
CA TYR A 361 -0.87 4.89 14.24
C TYR A 361 0.03 4.30 15.31
N VAL A 362 0.21 5.00 16.43
CA VAL A 362 1.11 4.60 17.49
C VAL A 362 0.50 4.75 18.88
N GLN A 363 0.98 3.89 19.78
CA GLN A 363 0.85 3.99 21.23
C GLN A 363 2.18 3.56 21.87
N PRO A 364 2.39 3.72 23.20
CA PRO A 364 3.58 3.18 23.83
C PRO A 364 3.80 1.72 23.43
N ARG A 365 4.94 1.43 22.81
CA ARG A 365 5.38 0.10 22.35
C ARG A 365 4.51 -0.56 21.29
N ILE A 366 3.62 0.17 20.64
CA ILE A 366 2.75 -0.35 19.56
C ILE A 366 2.77 0.62 18.39
N ALA A 367 2.94 0.09 17.16
CA ALA A 367 2.83 0.84 15.91
C ALA A 367 1.98 0.07 14.90
N LEU A 368 1.27 0.77 14.01
CA LEU A 368 0.51 0.20 12.90
C LEU A 368 1.16 0.58 11.57
N VAL A 369 1.15 -0.35 10.61
CA VAL A 369 1.65 -0.13 9.24
C VAL A 369 0.66 -0.69 8.21
N GLY A 370 0.64 -0.11 7.01
CA GLY A 370 -0.20 -0.55 5.90
C GLY A 370 -1.70 -0.54 6.20
N ASP A 371 -2.42 -1.52 5.72
CA ASP A 371 -3.89 -1.61 5.86
C ASP A 371 -4.36 -1.71 7.32
N ALA A 372 -3.48 -1.99 8.28
CA ALA A 372 -3.78 -1.91 9.70
C ALA A 372 -3.95 -0.46 10.16
N ALA A 373 -3.18 0.48 9.60
CA ALA A 373 -3.25 1.91 9.89
C ALA A 373 -4.23 2.64 8.95
N HIS A 374 -4.17 2.36 7.65
CA HIS A 374 -4.92 3.08 6.61
C HIS A 374 -5.27 2.19 5.43
N ARG A 375 -6.47 2.36 4.93
CA ARG A 375 -6.97 1.72 3.71
C ARG A 375 -7.53 2.79 2.78
N ILE A 376 -7.07 2.84 1.55
CA ILE A 376 -7.53 3.78 0.55
C ILE A 376 -8.38 3.09 -0.53
N HIS A 377 -9.15 3.89 -1.27
CA HIS A 377 -9.83 3.39 -2.47
C HIS A 377 -8.78 3.00 -3.52
N PRO A 378 -8.91 1.85 -4.21
CA PRO A 378 -7.91 1.35 -5.16
C PRO A 378 -7.81 2.14 -6.47
N LEU A 379 -8.40 3.34 -6.55
CA LEU A 379 -8.44 4.23 -7.72
C LEU A 379 -7.07 4.46 -8.36
N ALA A 380 -6.04 4.58 -7.53
CA ALA A 380 -4.68 4.88 -7.97
C ALA A 380 -3.71 3.70 -7.81
N GLY A 381 -4.16 2.52 -7.38
CA GLY A 381 -3.28 1.38 -7.08
C GLY A 381 -2.26 1.64 -5.96
N GLN A 382 -2.47 2.67 -5.12
CA GLN A 382 -1.47 3.19 -4.18
C GLN A 382 -1.45 2.51 -2.80
N GLY A 383 -2.38 1.59 -2.51
CA GLY A 383 -2.49 1.02 -1.16
C GLY A 383 -1.20 0.38 -0.66
N VAL A 384 -0.59 -0.49 -1.44
CA VAL A 384 0.67 -1.15 -1.07
C VAL A 384 1.85 -0.18 -1.04
N ASN A 385 1.90 0.81 -1.94
CA ASN A 385 2.97 1.80 -1.99
C ASN A 385 2.99 2.69 -0.74
N LEU A 386 1.82 3.08 -0.24
CA LEU A 386 1.70 3.79 1.03
C LEU A 386 2.21 2.93 2.20
N GLY A 387 1.90 1.63 2.20
CA GLY A 387 2.43 0.68 3.19
C GLY A 387 3.94 0.52 3.11
N PHE A 388 4.54 0.54 1.92
CA PHE A 388 6.00 0.55 1.75
C PHE A 388 6.63 1.86 2.23
N GLY A 389 5.93 2.98 2.07
CA GLY A 389 6.32 4.24 2.71
C GLY A 389 6.32 4.16 4.23
N ASP A 390 5.35 3.44 4.84
CA ASP A 390 5.34 3.19 6.29
C ASP A 390 6.57 2.38 6.72
N VAL A 391 6.95 1.35 5.94
CA VAL A 391 8.15 0.54 6.18
C VAL A 391 9.39 1.43 6.23
N THR A 392 9.58 2.27 5.21
CA THR A 392 10.74 3.17 5.13
C THR A 392 10.80 4.12 6.33
N SER A 393 9.68 4.76 6.64
CA SER A 393 9.62 5.74 7.75
C SER A 393 9.84 5.09 9.11
N LEU A 394 9.18 3.95 9.38
CA LEU A 394 9.33 3.24 10.66
C LEU A 394 10.74 2.66 10.83
N THR A 395 11.34 2.11 9.78
CA THR A 395 12.72 1.61 9.81
C THR A 395 13.70 2.74 10.12
N ASN A 396 13.57 3.89 9.48
CA ASN A 396 14.42 5.06 9.74
C ASN A 396 14.28 5.56 11.19
N MET A 397 13.06 5.58 11.72
CA MET A 397 12.82 5.97 13.11
C MET A 397 13.47 4.98 14.09
N ILE A 398 13.34 3.65 13.85
CA ILE A 398 13.99 2.62 14.69
C ILE A 398 15.51 2.77 14.63
N LEU A 399 16.09 2.98 13.45
CA LEU A 399 17.50 3.19 13.23
C LEU A 399 18.02 4.39 14.03
N GLN A 400 17.35 5.54 13.91
CA GLN A 400 17.71 6.75 14.67
C GLN A 400 17.62 6.53 16.16
N ALA A 401 16.60 5.82 16.67
CA ALA A 401 16.46 5.52 18.08
C ALA A 401 17.64 4.65 18.58
N VAL A 402 18.04 3.62 17.81
CA VAL A 402 19.18 2.75 18.15
C VAL A 402 20.49 3.51 18.12
N ASP A 403 20.77 4.31 17.09
CA ASP A 403 21.99 5.11 16.95
C ASP A 403 22.17 6.11 18.10
N HIS A 404 21.05 6.64 18.62
CA HIS A 404 21.07 7.54 19.77
C HIS A 404 20.98 6.82 21.12
N GLY A 405 20.98 5.48 21.16
CA GLY A 405 20.84 4.69 22.37
C GLY A 405 19.49 4.85 23.09
N GLN A 406 18.44 5.14 22.33
CA GLN A 406 17.08 5.38 22.81
C GLN A 406 16.22 4.11 22.75
N ASP A 407 15.10 4.10 23.46
CA ASP A 407 14.16 2.99 23.43
C ASP A 407 13.26 3.06 22.18
N ILE A 408 13.35 2.05 21.31
CA ILE A 408 12.57 1.94 20.07
C ILE A 408 11.05 1.91 20.28
N GLY A 409 10.60 1.55 21.49
CA GLY A 409 9.19 1.54 21.88
C GLY A 409 8.70 2.85 22.51
N ASN A 410 9.56 3.87 22.61
CA ASN A 410 9.17 5.15 23.19
C ASN A 410 8.19 5.89 22.29
N VAL A 411 7.02 6.23 22.85
CA VAL A 411 5.94 6.87 22.13
C VAL A 411 6.33 8.23 21.50
N VAL A 412 7.27 8.97 22.09
CA VAL A 412 7.72 10.26 21.57
C VAL A 412 8.36 10.08 20.19
N HIS A 413 9.23 9.08 20.02
CA HIS A 413 9.82 8.78 18.71
C HIS A 413 8.81 8.17 17.74
N LEU A 414 7.93 7.29 18.23
CA LEU A 414 6.86 6.73 17.41
C LEU A 414 5.91 7.80 16.87
N GLN A 415 5.67 8.90 17.60
CA GLN A 415 4.85 10.03 17.13
C GLN A 415 5.49 10.80 15.95
N GLU A 416 6.81 10.77 15.80
CA GLU A 416 7.47 11.34 14.62
C GLU A 416 7.12 10.52 13.38
N TYR A 417 7.17 9.19 13.47
CA TYR A 417 6.69 8.27 12.44
C TYR A 417 5.20 8.54 12.10
N GLU A 418 4.32 8.59 13.11
CA GLU A 418 2.88 8.87 12.90
C GLU A 418 2.68 10.19 12.15
N THR A 419 3.36 11.25 12.59
CA THR A 419 3.24 12.59 11.99
C THR A 419 3.68 12.60 10.53
N GLU A 420 4.81 11.98 10.23
CA GLU A 420 5.32 11.87 8.85
C GLU A 420 4.33 11.10 7.97
N ARG A 421 3.87 9.94 8.45
CA ARG A 421 2.99 9.10 7.66
C ARG A 421 1.60 9.70 7.47
N GLN A 422 1.01 10.31 8.48
CA GLN A 422 -0.28 10.99 8.32
C GLN A 422 -0.21 12.15 7.31
N ARG A 423 0.92 12.90 7.27
CA ARG A 423 1.13 13.95 6.26
C ARG A 423 1.18 13.42 4.84
N ALA A 424 1.67 12.20 4.63
CA ALA A 424 1.68 11.56 3.31
C ALA A 424 0.34 10.90 2.98
N VAL A 425 -0.26 10.19 3.94
CA VAL A 425 -1.44 9.34 3.72
C VAL A 425 -2.74 10.14 3.66
N VAL A 426 -2.94 11.13 4.55
CA VAL A 426 -4.21 11.88 4.62
C VAL A 426 -4.54 12.64 3.33
N PRO A 427 -3.60 13.37 2.69
CA PRO A 427 -3.87 13.98 1.39
C PRO A 427 -4.24 12.96 0.31
N MET A 428 -3.61 11.78 0.28
CA MET A 428 -3.94 10.71 -0.66
C MET A 428 -5.35 10.16 -0.43
N ILE A 429 -5.74 9.96 0.84
CA ILE A 429 -7.10 9.56 1.20
C ILE A 429 -8.13 10.57 0.70
N VAL A 430 -7.90 11.85 0.99
CA VAL A 430 -8.83 12.94 0.59
C VAL A 430 -8.89 13.05 -0.94
N ALA A 431 -7.76 12.98 -1.64
CA ALA A 431 -7.71 13.05 -3.09
C ALA A 431 -8.46 11.88 -3.75
N THR A 432 -8.22 10.65 -3.29
CA THR A 432 -8.89 9.46 -3.85
C THR A 432 -10.39 9.43 -3.54
N ASP A 433 -10.82 9.87 -2.34
CA ASP A 433 -12.24 10.00 -2.00
C ASP A 433 -12.93 11.07 -2.85
N LEU A 434 -12.31 12.25 -2.99
CA LEU A 434 -12.84 13.34 -3.81
C LEU A 434 -12.96 12.92 -5.28
N LEU A 435 -11.92 12.29 -5.84
CA LEU A 435 -11.95 11.77 -7.21
C LEU A 435 -13.06 10.73 -7.38
N ASN A 436 -13.16 9.77 -6.46
CA ASN A 436 -14.22 8.77 -6.53
C ASN A 436 -15.61 9.42 -6.55
N ARG A 437 -15.89 10.37 -5.65
CA ARG A 437 -17.19 11.09 -5.61
C ARG A 437 -17.43 11.93 -6.85
N LEU A 438 -16.41 12.63 -7.35
CA LEU A 438 -16.50 13.48 -8.53
C LEU A 438 -16.79 12.67 -9.80
N PHE A 439 -16.19 11.47 -9.91
CA PHE A 439 -16.34 10.63 -11.10
C PHE A 439 -17.49 9.61 -11.01
N SER A 440 -17.97 9.28 -9.82
CA SER A 440 -19.10 8.36 -9.61
C SER A 440 -20.45 9.07 -9.71
N THR A 441 -20.62 9.96 -10.71
CA THR A 441 -21.89 10.66 -10.97
C THR A 441 -22.06 10.97 -12.44
N SER A 442 -23.31 10.94 -12.89
CA SER A 442 -23.74 11.39 -14.24
C SER A 442 -24.36 12.79 -14.21
N SER A 443 -24.38 13.48 -13.06
CA SER A 443 -24.96 14.82 -12.94
C SER A 443 -24.19 15.83 -13.78
N ILE A 444 -24.90 16.71 -14.49
CA ILE A 444 -24.37 17.60 -15.53
C ILE A 444 -23.24 18.50 -15.01
N LEU A 445 -23.43 19.16 -13.85
CA LEU A 445 -22.45 20.12 -13.31
C LEU A 445 -21.11 19.46 -12.90
N PRO A 446 -21.09 18.35 -12.13
CA PRO A 446 -19.85 17.64 -11.86
C PRO A 446 -19.17 17.11 -13.13
N VAL A 447 -19.93 16.58 -14.10
CA VAL A 447 -19.39 16.10 -15.38
C VAL A 447 -18.72 17.25 -16.14
N ALA A 448 -19.37 18.39 -16.29
CA ALA A 448 -18.80 19.56 -16.94
C ALA A 448 -17.51 20.05 -16.23
N ALA A 449 -17.52 20.13 -14.89
CA ALA A 449 -16.38 20.57 -14.11
C ALA A 449 -15.18 19.60 -14.26
N ARG A 450 -15.40 18.28 -14.16
CA ARG A 450 -14.31 17.29 -14.31
C ARG A 450 -13.79 17.22 -15.74
N THR A 451 -14.67 17.37 -16.77
CA THR A 451 -14.24 17.43 -18.16
C THR A 451 -13.30 18.62 -18.40
N ALA A 452 -13.69 19.83 -17.95
CA ALA A 452 -12.83 21.00 -18.03
C ALA A 452 -11.53 20.82 -17.23
N GLY A 453 -11.61 20.24 -16.03
CA GLY A 453 -10.44 19.95 -15.19
C GLY A 453 -9.45 18.99 -15.83
N LEU A 454 -9.92 17.87 -16.40
CA LEU A 454 -9.05 16.92 -17.10
C LEU A 454 -8.37 17.54 -18.32
N LEU A 455 -9.11 18.27 -19.14
CA LEU A 455 -8.54 18.96 -20.32
C LEU A 455 -7.52 20.03 -19.92
N ALA A 456 -7.82 20.82 -18.90
CA ALA A 456 -6.89 21.82 -18.39
C ALA A 456 -5.62 21.19 -17.81
N THR A 457 -5.76 20.12 -17.02
CA THR A 457 -4.62 19.38 -16.47
C THR A 457 -3.76 18.77 -17.57
N ASN A 458 -4.40 18.21 -18.62
CA ASN A 458 -3.68 17.65 -19.75
C ASN A 458 -2.88 18.70 -20.53
N ALA A 459 -3.39 19.96 -20.60
CA ALA A 459 -2.73 21.07 -21.27
C ALA A 459 -1.58 21.70 -20.47
N LEU A 460 -1.61 21.61 -19.13
CA LEU A 460 -0.65 22.26 -18.24
C LEU A 460 0.46 21.30 -17.83
N MET A 461 1.57 21.27 -18.59
CA MET A 461 2.73 20.40 -18.33
C MET A 461 3.24 20.48 -16.87
N PRO A 462 3.44 21.66 -16.23
CA PRO A 462 3.94 21.69 -14.86
C PRO A 462 3.02 21.00 -13.84
N LEU A 463 1.70 21.10 -14.03
CA LEU A 463 0.72 20.42 -13.17
C LEU A 463 0.77 18.90 -13.37
N LYS A 464 0.91 18.48 -14.61
CA LYS A 464 1.04 17.09 -15.00
C LYS A 464 2.29 16.44 -14.41
N GLU A 465 3.43 17.12 -14.48
CA GLU A 465 4.69 16.71 -13.88
C GLU A 465 4.60 16.59 -12.35
N GLN A 466 3.93 17.52 -11.69
CA GLN A 466 3.67 17.43 -10.24
C GLN A 466 2.82 16.22 -9.88
N ILE A 467 1.76 15.93 -10.64
CA ILE A 467 0.93 14.74 -10.43
C ILE A 467 1.75 13.46 -10.63
N ILE A 468 2.56 13.40 -11.70
CA ILE A 468 3.45 12.26 -11.96
C ILE A 468 4.44 12.10 -10.80
N SER A 469 5.12 13.18 -10.38
CA SER A 469 6.08 13.15 -9.27
C SER A 469 5.43 12.67 -7.97
N PHE A 470 4.24 13.15 -7.66
CA PHE A 470 3.50 12.72 -6.46
C PHE A 470 3.06 11.25 -6.53
N ALA A 471 2.72 10.76 -7.71
CA ALA A 471 2.32 9.36 -7.90
C ALA A 471 3.50 8.38 -7.96
N ARG A 472 4.72 8.85 -8.20
CA ARG A 472 5.95 8.04 -8.32
C ARG A 472 6.67 7.82 -6.98
N ASN A 473 6.41 8.67 -6.01
CA ASN A 473 6.95 8.56 -4.65
C ASN A 473 6.00 7.76 -3.75
#